data_05b95d7e892718d27d7da44d79618f66
#
_entry.id   05b95d7e892718d27d7da44d79618f66
#
_cell.length_a   1.000
_cell.length_b   1.000
_cell.length_c   1.000
_cell.angle_alpha   90.00
_cell.angle_beta   90.00
_cell.angle_gamma   90.00
#
_symmetry.space_group_name_H-M   'P 1'
#
loop_
_entity.id
_entity.type
_entity.pdbx_description
1 polymer ?
#
loop_
_entity_poly.entity_id
_entity_poly.type
_entity_poly.pdbx_seq_one_letter_code
_entity_poly.pdbx_strand_id
1 'polypeptide(L)'
;MREKYLLTKRDEVRKLILDAGADRCEVLHFDRSMAGMPAREFMKTVLKEQLGVKVLMMGYDNRFGHRESGSTEGFDDYVRYGQELGIEVKAMPAMGEGISSSAVRHALRDGNVSLAAQMLGRPYSIAGRVVHGYEEGHRLGFPTANIDPASVATMIPATGVYAVEVRTLAADSGREGEGRMGMMNIGTRPTYGLHDLSLEVHILNFDGDLYGSQLKVTFLQRIREERMFASAEELRQQLEADREAVIEWKMNQED
;
A
#
# COMPACT_ATOMS: atom_id res chain seq x y z
N MET A 1 -17.47 7.22 -3.06
CA MET A 1 -16.06 7.34 -2.58
C MET A 1 -15.14 7.11 -3.76
N ARG A 2 -14.16 7.98 -4.06
CA ARG A 2 -13.18 7.71 -5.13
C ARG A 2 -12.36 6.49 -4.72
N GLU A 3 -12.30 5.49 -5.58
CA GLU A 3 -11.49 4.28 -5.37
C GLU A 3 -10.02 4.69 -5.17
N LYS A 4 -9.41 4.23 -4.08
CA LYS A 4 -8.03 4.58 -3.75
C LYS A 4 -7.10 3.63 -4.51
N TYR A 5 -6.29 4.20 -5.41
CA TYR A 5 -5.41 3.41 -6.28
C TYR A 5 -3.95 3.39 -5.83
N LEU A 6 -3.57 4.20 -4.83
CA LEU A 6 -2.20 4.23 -4.33
C LEU A 6 -1.87 2.93 -3.60
N LEU A 7 -0.76 2.29 -3.95
CA LEU A 7 -0.21 1.13 -3.23
C LEU A 7 0.69 1.56 -2.07
N THR A 8 1.32 2.72 -2.18
CA THR A 8 2.30 3.22 -1.22
C THR A 8 2.19 4.73 -1.14
N LYS A 9 2.25 5.32 0.05
CA LYS A 9 2.30 6.78 0.23
C LYS A 9 3.60 7.35 -0.34
N ARG A 10 3.57 8.59 -0.83
CA ARG A 10 4.73 9.25 -1.47
C ARG A 10 5.97 9.26 -0.56
N ASP A 11 5.81 9.60 0.71
CA ASP A 11 6.92 9.67 1.66
C ASP A 11 7.52 8.28 1.93
N GLU A 12 6.67 7.25 1.97
CA GLU A 12 7.11 5.85 2.09
C GLU A 12 7.85 5.40 0.82
N VAL A 13 7.38 5.77 -0.38
CA VAL A 13 8.09 5.49 -1.64
C VAL A 13 9.49 6.09 -1.60
N ARG A 14 9.62 7.37 -1.16
CA ARG A 14 10.92 8.02 -1.02
C ARG A 14 11.85 7.27 -0.07
N LYS A 15 11.33 6.85 1.10
CA LYS A 15 12.08 6.06 2.07
C LYS A 15 12.55 4.73 1.46
N LEU A 16 11.64 3.99 0.81
CA LEU A 16 11.97 2.70 0.19
C LEU A 16 13.06 2.83 -0.90
N ILE A 17 13.04 3.91 -1.69
CA ILE A 17 14.07 4.19 -2.70
C ILE A 17 15.43 4.42 -2.05
N LEU A 18 15.49 5.20 -0.97
CA LEU A 18 16.74 5.46 -0.24
C LEU A 18 17.24 4.21 0.49
N ASP A 19 16.34 3.45 1.13
CA ASP A 19 16.65 2.19 1.82
C ASP A 19 17.16 1.11 0.83
N ALA A 20 16.72 1.17 -0.44
CA ALA A 20 17.22 0.32 -1.52
C ALA A 20 18.62 0.72 -2.04
N GLY A 21 19.25 1.72 -1.45
CA GLY A 21 20.62 2.13 -1.75
C GLY A 21 20.73 3.30 -2.74
N ALA A 22 19.66 4.00 -3.05
CA ALA A 22 19.74 5.24 -3.80
C ALA A 22 20.30 6.37 -2.92
N ASP A 23 21.29 7.10 -3.41
CA ASP A 23 21.89 8.23 -2.68
C ASP A 23 20.92 9.41 -2.54
N ARG A 24 20.01 9.56 -3.51
CA ARG A 24 19.08 10.70 -3.59
C ARG A 24 17.78 10.31 -4.27
N CYS A 25 16.68 10.89 -3.81
CA CYS A 25 15.36 10.78 -4.42
C CYS A 25 14.80 12.17 -4.68
N GLU A 26 14.66 12.53 -5.95
CA GLU A 26 14.09 13.80 -6.38
C GLU A 26 12.58 13.67 -6.62
N VAL A 27 11.83 14.65 -6.12
CA VAL A 27 10.39 14.74 -6.31
C VAL A 27 10.10 15.88 -7.28
N LEU A 28 9.74 15.55 -8.51
CA LEU A 28 9.36 16.54 -9.51
C LEU A 28 7.91 17.00 -9.28
N HIS A 29 7.71 18.31 -9.34
CA HIS A 29 6.36 18.88 -9.31
C HIS A 29 5.74 18.74 -10.71
N PHE A 30 4.78 17.83 -10.84
CA PHE A 30 4.12 17.55 -12.11
C PHE A 30 2.91 18.47 -12.29
N ASP A 31 3.08 19.52 -13.08
CA ASP A 31 2.05 20.49 -13.43
C ASP A 31 1.62 20.38 -14.89
N ARG A 32 0.75 21.32 -15.34
CA ARG A 32 0.27 21.33 -16.73
C ARG A 32 1.39 21.58 -17.75
N SER A 33 2.41 22.36 -17.39
CA SER A 33 3.53 22.67 -18.29
C SER A 33 4.36 21.40 -18.50
N MET A 34 4.67 20.68 -17.43
CA MET A 34 5.38 19.40 -17.50
C MET A 34 4.55 18.31 -18.21
N ALA A 35 3.23 18.29 -17.99
CA ALA A 35 2.34 17.36 -18.67
C ALA A 35 2.27 17.55 -20.19
N GLY A 36 2.48 18.78 -20.68
CA GLY A 36 2.53 19.11 -22.10
C GLY A 36 3.93 18.99 -22.74
N MET A 37 4.96 18.68 -21.96
CA MET A 37 6.34 18.66 -22.43
C MET A 37 6.66 17.38 -23.20
N PRO A 38 7.10 17.44 -24.48
CA PRO A 38 7.55 16.28 -25.23
C PRO A 38 8.75 15.60 -24.57
N ALA A 39 8.94 14.30 -24.82
CA ALA A 39 9.99 13.51 -24.17
C ALA A 39 11.39 14.08 -24.38
N ARG A 40 11.72 14.49 -25.60
CA ARG A 40 13.03 15.09 -25.91
C ARG A 40 13.27 16.38 -25.12
N GLU A 41 12.26 17.23 -25.00
CA GLU A 41 12.33 18.47 -24.23
C GLU A 41 12.48 18.21 -22.73
N PHE A 42 11.72 17.23 -22.19
CA PHE A 42 11.87 16.76 -20.81
C PHE A 42 13.30 16.25 -20.54
N MET A 43 13.86 15.44 -21.43
CA MET A 43 15.25 14.96 -21.32
C MET A 43 16.24 16.12 -21.32
N LYS A 44 16.03 17.13 -22.16
CA LYS A 44 16.90 18.29 -22.23
C LYS A 44 16.82 19.19 -21.00
N THR A 45 15.63 19.72 -20.73
CA THR A 45 15.40 20.75 -19.69
C THR A 45 15.45 20.17 -18.29
N VAL A 46 14.74 19.06 -18.05
CA VAL A 46 14.63 18.51 -16.69
C VAL A 46 15.81 17.58 -16.38
N LEU A 47 16.03 16.55 -17.20
CA LEU A 47 17.04 15.55 -16.86
C LEU A 47 18.47 16.10 -17.03
N LYS A 48 18.80 16.76 -18.16
CA LYS A 48 20.16 17.23 -18.40
C LYS A 48 20.45 18.54 -17.68
N GLU A 49 19.68 19.60 -17.96
CA GLU A 49 19.99 20.96 -17.52
C GLU A 49 19.69 21.18 -16.03
N GLN A 50 18.56 20.67 -15.54
CA GLN A 50 18.13 20.87 -14.16
C GLN A 50 18.74 19.83 -13.19
N LEU A 51 18.74 18.54 -13.58
CA LEU A 51 19.18 17.44 -12.70
C LEU A 51 20.60 16.95 -13.01
N GLY A 52 21.19 17.33 -14.13
CA GLY A 52 22.55 16.93 -14.50
C GLY A 52 22.72 15.44 -14.81
N VAL A 53 21.64 14.77 -15.26
CA VAL A 53 21.62 13.34 -15.56
C VAL A 53 22.61 13.03 -16.68
N LYS A 54 23.50 12.06 -16.45
CA LYS A 54 24.45 11.54 -17.43
C LYS A 54 24.05 10.16 -17.95
N VAL A 55 23.41 9.34 -17.09
CA VAL A 55 22.90 8.02 -17.44
C VAL A 55 21.44 7.93 -17.02
N LEU A 56 20.56 7.59 -17.95
CA LEU A 56 19.14 7.33 -17.72
C LEU A 56 18.89 5.83 -17.80
N MET A 57 18.51 5.23 -16.68
CA MET A 57 18.10 3.81 -16.61
C MET A 57 16.59 3.74 -16.54
N MET A 58 15.97 2.97 -17.43
CA MET A 58 14.51 2.85 -17.48
C MET A 58 14.08 1.47 -18.00
N GLY A 59 12.86 1.02 -17.62
CA GLY A 59 12.27 -0.16 -18.24
C GLY A 59 12.02 0.06 -19.73
N TYR A 60 12.15 -0.99 -20.52
CA TYR A 60 11.97 -0.91 -21.98
C TYR A 60 10.55 -0.46 -22.38
N ASP A 61 9.54 -0.79 -21.58
CA ASP A 61 8.13 -0.43 -21.77
C ASP A 61 7.74 0.89 -21.11
N ASN A 62 8.62 1.48 -20.31
CA ASN A 62 8.36 2.76 -19.67
C ASN A 62 8.29 3.89 -20.69
N ARG A 63 7.39 4.81 -20.44
CA ARG A 63 7.13 5.96 -21.31
C ARG A 63 7.02 7.23 -20.47
N PHE A 64 7.57 8.33 -20.97
CA PHE A 64 7.44 9.66 -20.38
C PHE A 64 7.32 10.73 -21.48
N GLY A 65 6.98 11.95 -21.09
CA GLY A 65 6.71 13.06 -22.00
C GLY A 65 5.31 13.03 -22.62
N HIS A 66 4.89 14.21 -23.07
CA HIS A 66 3.63 14.37 -23.79
C HIS A 66 3.72 13.73 -25.17
N ARG A 67 2.67 13.06 -25.60
CA ARG A 67 2.56 12.43 -26.92
C ARG A 67 1.31 12.90 -27.62
N GLU A 68 1.46 13.15 -28.90
CA GLU A 68 0.32 13.30 -29.79
C GLU A 68 -0.37 11.95 -30.03
N SER A 69 -1.68 12.01 -30.30
CA SER A 69 -2.44 10.80 -30.61
C SER A 69 -1.86 10.10 -31.86
N GLY A 70 -1.56 8.80 -31.72
CA GLY A 70 -0.94 8.00 -32.78
C GLY A 70 0.60 7.99 -32.76
N SER A 71 1.26 8.63 -31.82
CA SER A 71 2.72 8.57 -31.67
C SER A 71 3.20 7.15 -31.36
N THR A 72 4.19 6.67 -32.10
CA THR A 72 4.88 5.39 -31.89
C THR A 72 6.18 5.55 -31.08
N GLU A 73 6.45 6.74 -30.55
CA GLU A 73 7.66 7.04 -29.78
C GLU A 73 7.87 6.01 -28.66
N GLY A 74 9.08 5.47 -28.59
CA GLY A 74 9.44 4.38 -27.70
C GLY A 74 10.86 4.49 -27.17
N PHE A 75 11.36 3.37 -26.62
CA PHE A 75 12.69 3.29 -26.02
C PHE A 75 13.81 3.72 -26.98
N ASP A 76 13.73 3.30 -28.25
CA ASP A 76 14.76 3.62 -29.27
C ASP A 76 14.83 5.12 -29.56
N ASP A 77 13.69 5.82 -29.50
CA ASP A 77 13.66 7.29 -29.62
C ASP A 77 14.36 7.95 -28.44
N TYR A 78 14.17 7.44 -27.22
CA TYR A 78 14.86 7.96 -26.03
C TYR A 78 16.37 7.72 -26.11
N VAL A 79 16.81 6.59 -26.66
CA VAL A 79 18.24 6.32 -26.94
C VAL A 79 18.80 7.36 -27.91
N ARG A 80 18.09 7.64 -29.02
CA ARG A 80 18.47 8.66 -30.00
C ARG A 80 18.54 10.05 -29.35
N TYR A 81 17.52 10.45 -28.60
CA TYR A 81 17.52 11.74 -27.88
C TYR A 81 18.67 11.83 -26.87
N GLY A 82 18.96 10.72 -26.20
CA GLY A 82 20.08 10.63 -25.27
C GLY A 82 21.42 10.88 -25.96
N GLN A 83 21.66 10.27 -27.13
CA GLN A 83 22.86 10.47 -27.93
C GLN A 83 23.02 11.95 -28.33
N GLU A 84 21.96 12.62 -28.81
CA GLU A 84 21.96 14.02 -29.16
C GLU A 84 22.26 14.94 -27.95
N LEU A 85 21.78 14.54 -26.76
CA LEU A 85 21.88 15.33 -25.53
C LEU A 85 23.11 14.96 -24.67
N GLY A 86 23.87 13.94 -25.02
CA GLY A 86 24.97 13.43 -24.21
C GLY A 86 24.51 12.73 -22.92
N ILE A 87 23.35 12.07 -22.97
CA ILE A 87 22.82 11.21 -21.92
C ILE A 87 22.86 9.75 -22.41
N GLU A 88 23.55 8.87 -21.70
CA GLU A 88 23.51 7.45 -21.98
C GLU A 88 22.17 6.86 -21.53
N VAL A 89 21.40 6.21 -22.41
CA VAL A 89 20.11 5.58 -22.08
C VAL A 89 20.27 4.08 -22.05
N LYS A 90 19.91 3.46 -20.91
CA LYS A 90 20.04 2.01 -20.67
C LYS A 90 18.69 1.38 -20.36
N ALA A 91 18.38 0.27 -21.02
CA ALA A 91 17.25 -0.54 -20.65
C ALA A 91 17.55 -1.33 -19.37
N MET A 92 16.60 -1.31 -18.44
CA MET A 92 16.61 -2.23 -17.30
C MET A 92 15.85 -3.49 -17.67
N PRO A 93 16.37 -4.66 -17.31
CA PRO A 93 15.63 -5.92 -17.51
C PRO A 93 14.33 -5.88 -16.70
N ALA A 94 13.29 -6.53 -17.22
CA ALA A 94 12.05 -6.71 -16.49
C ALA A 94 12.31 -7.52 -15.20
N MET A 95 11.85 -7.02 -14.07
CA MET A 95 11.94 -7.71 -12.77
C MET A 95 10.75 -8.66 -12.62
N GLY A 96 10.93 -9.93 -13.06
CA GLY A 96 9.92 -10.99 -12.93
C GLY A 96 8.76 -10.90 -13.95
N GLU A 97 8.33 -12.04 -14.47
CA GLU A 97 7.14 -12.09 -15.31
C GLU A 97 5.87 -11.81 -14.50
N GLY A 98 5.01 -10.95 -15.02
CA GLY A 98 3.69 -10.67 -14.42
C GLY A 98 3.70 -9.70 -13.23
N ILE A 99 4.85 -9.20 -12.76
CA ILE A 99 4.91 -8.23 -11.66
C ILE A 99 4.62 -6.82 -12.19
N SER A 100 3.52 -6.24 -11.72
CA SER A 100 3.13 -4.86 -12.04
C SER A 100 2.25 -4.27 -10.94
N SER A 101 2.19 -2.95 -10.88
CA SER A 101 1.25 -2.28 -9.95
C SER A 101 -0.21 -2.68 -10.18
N SER A 102 -0.58 -3.03 -11.41
CA SER A 102 -1.93 -3.52 -11.72
C SER A 102 -2.16 -4.92 -11.16
N ALA A 103 -1.18 -5.82 -11.27
CA ALA A 103 -1.25 -7.17 -10.70
C ALA A 103 -1.34 -7.12 -9.16
N VAL A 104 -0.55 -6.26 -8.51
CA VAL A 104 -0.64 -6.04 -7.05
C VAL A 104 -2.04 -5.56 -6.65
N ARG A 105 -2.61 -4.58 -7.37
CA ARG A 105 -3.97 -4.11 -7.09
C ARG A 105 -5.02 -5.20 -7.26
N HIS A 106 -4.85 -6.07 -8.25
CA HIS A 106 -5.73 -7.21 -8.47
C HIS A 106 -5.67 -8.19 -7.28
N ALA A 107 -4.47 -8.58 -6.87
CA ALA A 107 -4.29 -9.44 -5.71
C ALA A 107 -4.93 -8.86 -4.43
N LEU A 108 -4.79 -7.54 -4.19
CA LEU A 108 -5.43 -6.87 -3.06
C LEU A 108 -6.97 -6.85 -3.17
N ARG A 109 -7.53 -6.68 -4.37
CA ARG A 109 -8.99 -6.76 -4.59
C ARG A 109 -9.55 -8.16 -4.33
N ASP A 110 -8.74 -9.18 -4.57
CA ASP A 110 -9.09 -10.58 -4.30
C ASP A 110 -8.80 -10.98 -2.83
N GLY A 111 -8.22 -10.08 -2.04
CA GLY A 111 -7.81 -10.34 -0.66
C GLY A 111 -6.56 -11.20 -0.54
N ASN A 112 -5.86 -11.46 -1.64
CA ASN A 112 -4.62 -12.24 -1.63
C ASN A 112 -3.42 -11.35 -1.28
N VAL A 113 -3.34 -10.98 0.01
CA VAL A 113 -2.28 -10.11 0.54
C VAL A 113 -0.91 -10.78 0.51
N SER A 114 -0.86 -12.12 0.56
CA SER A 114 0.39 -12.89 0.46
C SER A 114 0.99 -12.80 -0.95
N LEU A 115 0.18 -12.92 -2.00
CA LEU A 115 0.62 -12.71 -3.37
C LEU A 115 1.03 -11.25 -3.62
N ALA A 116 0.28 -10.30 -3.06
CA ALA A 116 0.65 -8.88 -3.11
C ALA A 116 2.02 -8.62 -2.46
N ALA A 117 2.30 -9.27 -1.31
CA ALA A 117 3.58 -9.17 -0.61
C ALA A 117 4.73 -9.75 -1.44
N GLN A 118 4.55 -10.90 -2.06
CA GLN A 118 5.54 -11.51 -2.96
C GLN A 118 5.90 -10.57 -4.13
N MET A 119 4.89 -9.98 -4.79
CA MET A 119 5.10 -9.04 -5.89
C MET A 119 5.75 -7.73 -5.45
N LEU A 120 5.46 -7.25 -4.23
CA LEU A 120 6.01 -6.02 -3.67
C LEU A 120 7.41 -6.21 -3.05
N GLY A 121 7.84 -7.46 -2.79
CA GLY A 121 9.04 -7.78 -2.00
C GLY A 121 8.93 -7.40 -0.52
N ARG A 122 7.73 -7.07 -0.04
CA ARG A 122 7.42 -6.70 1.36
C ARG A 122 5.93 -6.87 1.66
N PRO A 123 5.53 -7.11 2.92
CA PRO A 123 4.12 -7.12 3.28
C PRO A 123 3.43 -5.79 2.95
N TYR A 124 2.18 -5.88 2.52
CA TYR A 124 1.36 -4.70 2.23
C TYR A 124 0.87 -4.08 3.53
N SER A 125 0.82 -2.75 3.60
CA SER A 125 0.32 -2.05 4.79
C SER A 125 -0.56 -0.86 4.44
N ILE A 126 -1.48 -0.56 5.36
CA ILE A 126 -2.28 0.68 5.38
C ILE A 126 -1.94 1.46 6.65
N ALA A 127 -2.18 2.75 6.62
CA ALA A 127 -2.12 3.56 7.83
C ALA A 127 -3.32 4.49 7.91
N GLY A 128 -3.92 4.59 9.10
CA GLY A 128 -5.09 5.42 9.33
C GLY A 128 -5.26 5.81 10.79
N ARG A 129 -6.19 6.73 11.03
CA ARG A 129 -6.50 7.25 12.36
C ARG A 129 -7.52 6.37 13.06
N VAL A 130 -7.32 6.12 14.36
CA VAL A 130 -8.30 5.44 15.20
C VAL A 130 -9.42 6.40 15.59
N VAL A 131 -10.65 5.95 15.40
CA VAL A 131 -11.88 6.67 15.74
C VAL A 131 -12.78 5.82 16.64
N HIS A 132 -13.77 6.45 17.27
CA HIS A 132 -14.77 5.72 18.04
C HIS A 132 -15.59 4.79 17.13
N GLY A 133 -15.79 3.57 17.58
CA GLY A 133 -16.64 2.55 16.97
C GLY A 133 -17.87 2.23 17.81
N TYR A 134 -18.55 1.14 17.50
CA TYR A 134 -19.77 0.70 18.20
C TYR A 134 -19.49 -0.18 19.43
N GLU A 135 -18.22 -0.47 19.74
CA GLU A 135 -17.76 -1.24 20.90
C GLU A 135 -18.36 -2.66 21.04
N GLU A 136 -18.88 -3.24 19.95
CA GLU A 136 -19.45 -4.59 19.96
C GLU A 136 -18.41 -5.66 20.32
N GLY A 137 -17.18 -5.53 19.80
CA GLY A 137 -16.06 -6.41 20.11
C GLY A 137 -15.70 -6.41 21.59
N HIS A 138 -15.82 -5.25 22.27
CA HIS A 138 -15.53 -5.14 23.70
C HIS A 138 -16.44 -6.04 24.54
N ARG A 139 -17.74 -6.13 24.19
CA ARG A 139 -18.72 -6.97 24.88
C ARG A 139 -18.44 -8.46 24.74
N LEU A 140 -17.73 -8.85 23.67
CA LEU A 140 -17.36 -10.24 23.37
C LEU A 140 -15.97 -10.62 23.90
N GLY A 141 -15.26 -9.69 24.57
CA GLY A 141 -13.89 -9.90 25.05
C GLY A 141 -12.81 -9.69 23.98
N PHE A 142 -13.17 -9.12 22.85
CA PHE A 142 -12.27 -8.78 21.74
C PHE A 142 -12.35 -7.27 21.42
N PRO A 143 -11.82 -6.40 22.30
CA PRO A 143 -11.81 -4.96 22.04
C PRO A 143 -11.11 -4.65 20.72
N THR A 144 -11.71 -3.78 19.90
CA THR A 144 -11.19 -3.40 18.59
C THR A 144 -10.91 -1.90 18.50
N ALA A 145 -9.80 -1.55 17.87
CA ALA A 145 -9.56 -0.20 17.37
C ALA A 145 -10.20 -0.05 15.99
N ASN A 146 -11.06 0.97 15.84
CA ASN A 146 -11.72 1.27 14.59
C ASN A 146 -10.89 2.30 13.82
N ILE A 147 -10.44 1.94 12.62
CA ILE A 147 -9.67 2.85 11.75
C ILE A 147 -10.64 3.54 10.80
N ASP A 148 -10.60 4.88 10.77
CA ASP A 148 -11.38 5.67 9.81
C ASP A 148 -10.92 5.37 8.36
N PRO A 149 -11.78 4.75 7.51
CA PRO A 149 -11.43 4.46 6.13
C PRO A 149 -11.13 5.72 5.31
N ALA A 150 -11.68 6.89 5.69
CA ALA A 150 -11.42 8.15 5.01
C ALA A 150 -9.96 8.62 5.23
N SER A 151 -9.37 8.29 6.37
CA SER A 151 -7.98 8.63 6.72
C SER A 151 -6.94 7.76 6.01
N VAL A 152 -7.32 6.57 5.49
CA VAL A 152 -6.43 5.67 4.77
C VAL A 152 -6.20 6.21 3.35
N ALA A 153 -4.96 6.49 2.99
CA ALA A 153 -4.59 7.07 1.69
C ALA A 153 -4.34 6.02 0.61
N THR A 154 -4.03 4.79 0.99
CA THR A 154 -3.69 3.69 0.09
C THR A 154 -4.90 2.77 -0.14
N MET A 155 -4.78 1.86 -1.08
CA MET A 155 -5.80 0.88 -1.38
C MET A 155 -6.09 -0.03 -0.18
N ILE A 156 -7.36 -0.21 0.16
CA ILE A 156 -7.78 -1.14 1.21
C ILE A 156 -8.03 -2.50 0.53
N PRO A 157 -7.50 -3.61 1.09
CA PRO A 157 -7.76 -4.96 0.56
C PRO A 157 -9.23 -5.34 0.59
N ALA A 158 -9.59 -6.46 -0.05
CA ALA A 158 -10.95 -7.01 -0.03
C ALA A 158 -11.46 -7.23 1.41
N THR A 159 -12.80 -7.31 1.56
CA THR A 159 -13.43 -7.69 2.83
C THR A 159 -12.96 -9.06 3.30
N GLY A 160 -12.88 -9.25 4.60
CA GLY A 160 -12.43 -10.50 5.22
C GLY A 160 -11.69 -10.26 6.53
N VAL A 161 -11.22 -11.34 7.14
CA VAL A 161 -10.42 -11.32 8.36
C VAL A 161 -8.97 -11.65 8.01
N TYR A 162 -8.05 -10.85 8.56
CA TYR A 162 -6.62 -10.91 8.24
C TYR A 162 -5.77 -11.02 9.51
N ALA A 163 -4.75 -11.85 9.48
CA ALA A 163 -3.62 -11.75 10.39
C ALA A 163 -2.81 -10.51 10.05
N VAL A 164 -2.51 -9.69 11.04
CA VAL A 164 -1.81 -8.41 10.86
C VAL A 164 -0.78 -8.15 11.95
N GLU A 165 0.23 -7.35 11.61
CA GLU A 165 1.07 -6.66 12.59
C GLU A 165 0.60 -5.20 12.68
N VAL A 166 0.48 -4.70 13.90
CA VAL A 166 0.01 -3.33 14.18
C VAL A 166 1.09 -2.56 14.92
N ARG A 167 1.37 -1.34 14.44
CA ARG A 167 2.29 -0.39 15.06
C ARG A 167 1.62 0.98 15.20
N THR A 168 1.85 1.65 16.31
CA THR A 168 1.49 3.06 16.44
C THR A 168 2.48 3.91 15.64
N LEU A 169 1.99 5.01 15.05
CA LEU A 169 2.83 5.99 14.38
C LEU A 169 2.84 7.28 15.20
N ALA A 170 4.03 7.76 15.56
CA ALA A 170 4.18 9.06 16.22
C ALA A 170 3.77 10.19 15.25
N ALA A 171 2.90 11.10 15.72
CA ALA A 171 2.28 12.12 14.88
C ALA A 171 3.29 13.14 14.29
N ASP A 172 4.36 13.42 15.02
CA ASP A 172 5.39 14.41 14.68
C ASP A 172 6.49 13.88 13.75
N SER A 173 6.88 12.62 13.94
CA SER A 173 8.04 12.02 13.28
C SER A 173 7.70 10.82 12.39
N GLY A 174 6.47 10.31 12.46
CA GLY A 174 6.10 9.05 11.79
C GLY A 174 6.86 7.82 12.31
N ARG A 175 7.58 7.95 13.47
CA ARG A 175 8.30 6.82 14.07
C ARG A 175 7.32 5.72 14.44
N GLU A 176 7.65 4.50 14.05
CA GLU A 176 6.89 3.30 14.38
C GLU A 176 7.17 2.85 15.81
N GLY A 177 6.10 2.57 16.55
CA GLY A 177 6.17 1.90 17.85
C GLY A 177 6.47 0.41 17.73
N GLU A 178 6.42 -0.29 18.86
CA GLU A 178 6.57 -1.75 18.92
C GLU A 178 5.49 -2.45 18.08
N GLY A 179 5.88 -3.47 17.30
CA GLY A 179 4.96 -4.29 16.52
C GLY A 179 4.20 -5.29 17.40
N ARG A 180 2.89 -5.36 17.24
CA ARG A 180 2.02 -6.30 17.94
C ARG A 180 1.17 -7.07 16.94
N MET A 181 1.00 -8.35 17.18
CA MET A 181 0.11 -9.17 16.37
C MET A 181 -1.34 -8.79 16.62
N GLY A 182 -2.16 -8.93 15.60
CA GLY A 182 -3.59 -8.68 15.68
C GLY A 182 -4.38 -9.40 14.60
N MET A 183 -5.67 -9.32 14.69
CA MET A 183 -6.59 -9.71 13.63
C MET A 183 -7.41 -8.51 13.19
N MET A 184 -7.48 -8.27 11.89
CA MET A 184 -8.20 -7.16 11.29
C MET A 184 -9.41 -7.67 10.52
N ASN A 185 -10.58 -7.16 10.84
CA ASN A 185 -11.78 -7.33 10.05
C ASN A 185 -11.95 -6.13 9.10
N ILE A 186 -11.99 -6.41 7.81
CA ILE A 186 -12.43 -5.47 6.79
C ILE A 186 -13.83 -5.91 6.39
N GLY A 187 -14.84 -5.15 6.81
CA GLY A 187 -16.25 -5.48 6.61
C GLY A 187 -17.02 -4.37 5.90
N THR A 188 -18.25 -4.70 5.50
CA THR A 188 -19.20 -3.72 4.98
C THR A 188 -20.40 -3.62 5.93
N ARG A 189 -20.81 -2.39 6.24
CA ARG A 189 -21.99 -2.15 7.07
C ARG A 189 -23.17 -1.75 6.20
N PRO A 190 -24.31 -2.45 6.27
CA PRO A 190 -25.52 -2.00 5.60
C PRO A 190 -26.11 -0.83 6.37
N THR A 191 -25.86 0.41 5.94
CA THR A 191 -26.51 1.60 6.45
C THR A 191 -27.26 2.28 5.32
N TYR A 192 -28.59 2.30 5.38
CA TYR A 192 -29.53 3.06 4.53
C TYR A 192 -29.09 3.29 3.07
N GLY A 193 -28.69 2.20 2.38
CA GLY A 193 -28.37 2.22 0.95
C GLY A 193 -26.93 2.55 0.56
N LEU A 194 -26.05 2.83 1.50
CA LEU A 194 -24.59 2.96 1.28
C LEU A 194 -23.88 1.87 2.08
N HIS A 195 -23.02 1.12 1.39
CA HIS A 195 -22.11 0.16 2.05
C HIS A 195 -20.90 0.93 2.59
N ASP A 196 -20.93 1.29 3.86
CA ASP A 196 -19.76 1.90 4.51
C ASP A 196 -18.77 0.81 4.91
N LEU A 197 -17.52 0.98 4.47
CA LEU A 197 -16.44 0.08 4.82
C LEU A 197 -16.08 0.25 6.30
N SER A 198 -15.99 -0.86 7.06
CA SER A 198 -15.47 -0.87 8.43
C SER A 198 -14.09 -1.50 8.47
N LEU A 199 -13.19 -0.90 9.24
CA LEU A 199 -11.82 -1.34 9.47
C LEU A 199 -11.63 -1.50 10.98
N GLU A 200 -11.75 -2.73 11.47
CA GLU A 200 -11.69 -3.04 12.89
C GLU A 200 -10.51 -3.96 13.18
N VAL A 201 -9.61 -3.54 14.05
CA VAL A 201 -8.44 -4.35 14.41
C VAL A 201 -8.44 -4.66 15.90
N HIS A 202 -8.42 -5.95 16.24
CA HIS A 202 -8.14 -6.46 17.58
C HIS A 202 -6.65 -6.71 17.70
N ILE A 203 -5.99 -6.06 18.66
CA ILE A 203 -4.54 -6.19 18.91
C ILE A 203 -4.36 -7.19 20.06
N LEU A 204 -3.61 -8.25 19.81
CA LEU A 204 -3.40 -9.31 20.80
C LEU A 204 -2.57 -8.81 21.98
N ASN A 205 -2.98 -9.18 23.20
CA ASN A 205 -2.29 -8.83 24.44
C ASN A 205 -2.06 -7.32 24.61
N PHE A 206 -3.00 -6.51 24.15
CA PHE A 206 -2.96 -5.06 24.29
C PHE A 206 -4.18 -4.57 25.07
N ASP A 207 -3.90 -3.80 26.11
CA ASP A 207 -4.90 -3.09 26.90
C ASP A 207 -4.47 -1.63 27.01
N GLY A 208 -5.12 -0.75 26.28
CA GLY A 208 -4.78 0.68 26.24
C GLY A 208 -5.69 1.47 25.32
N ASP A 209 -5.69 2.78 25.51
CA ASP A 209 -6.44 3.71 24.67
C ASP A 209 -5.61 4.12 23.44
N LEU A 210 -6.22 3.94 22.27
CA LEU A 210 -5.63 4.28 20.96
C LEU A 210 -6.41 5.38 20.23
N TYR A 211 -7.45 5.93 20.82
CA TYR A 211 -8.26 6.96 20.16
C TYR A 211 -7.43 8.16 19.70
N GLY A 212 -7.69 8.59 18.48
CA GLY A 212 -6.96 9.68 17.85
C GLY A 212 -5.55 9.34 17.36
N SER A 213 -5.00 8.18 17.77
CA SER A 213 -3.70 7.71 17.32
C SER A 213 -3.71 7.33 15.83
N GLN A 214 -2.54 7.38 15.22
CA GLN A 214 -2.30 6.79 13.90
C GLN A 214 -1.77 5.37 14.07
N LEU A 215 -2.38 4.41 13.38
CA LEU A 215 -1.92 3.04 13.32
C LEU A 215 -1.44 2.71 11.91
N LYS A 216 -0.33 1.96 11.83
CA LYS A 216 0.09 1.21 10.65
C LYS A 216 -0.32 -0.23 10.86
N VAL A 217 -1.08 -0.77 9.92
CA VAL A 217 -1.52 -2.17 9.90
C VAL A 217 -0.89 -2.85 8.70
N THR A 218 -0.04 -3.82 8.97
CA THR A 218 0.68 -4.62 7.99
C THR A 218 -0.02 -5.96 7.82
N PHE A 219 -0.48 -6.27 6.62
CA PHE A 219 -1.19 -7.51 6.31
C PHE A 219 -0.21 -8.66 6.11
N LEU A 220 -0.44 -9.75 6.80
CA LEU A 220 0.41 -10.94 6.76
C LEU A 220 -0.26 -12.07 5.96
N GLN A 221 -1.50 -12.39 6.31
CA GLN A 221 -2.28 -13.41 5.65
C GLN A 221 -3.78 -13.13 5.76
N ARG A 222 -4.57 -13.51 4.75
CA ARG A 222 -6.02 -13.59 4.88
C ARG A 222 -6.40 -14.88 5.58
N ILE A 223 -7.12 -14.78 6.71
CA ILE A 223 -7.57 -15.93 7.49
C ILE A 223 -8.83 -16.53 6.88
N ARG A 224 -9.82 -15.67 6.58
CA ARG A 224 -11.11 -16.08 6.01
C ARG A 224 -11.87 -14.93 5.35
N GLU A 225 -12.92 -15.27 4.67
CA GLU A 225 -13.92 -14.31 4.17
C GLU A 225 -14.80 -13.77 5.31
N GLU A 226 -15.43 -12.63 5.07
CA GLU A 226 -16.49 -12.11 5.93
C GLU A 226 -17.70 -13.05 5.88
N ARG A 227 -18.32 -13.29 7.02
CA ARG A 227 -19.55 -14.06 7.12
C ARG A 227 -20.49 -13.50 8.19
N MET A 228 -21.77 -13.79 8.03
CA MET A 228 -22.79 -13.49 9.06
C MET A 228 -22.84 -14.61 10.08
N PHE A 229 -23.18 -14.25 11.33
CA PHE A 229 -23.33 -15.18 12.44
C PHE A 229 -24.77 -15.15 12.95
N ALA A 230 -25.32 -16.31 13.30
CA ALA A 230 -26.67 -16.43 13.80
C ALA A 230 -26.81 -15.97 15.26
N SER A 231 -25.72 -15.95 16.01
CA SER A 231 -25.70 -15.55 17.42
C SER A 231 -24.38 -14.92 17.84
N ALA A 232 -24.38 -14.16 18.93
CA ALA A 232 -23.18 -13.60 19.54
C ALA A 232 -22.20 -14.70 20.01
N GLU A 233 -22.71 -15.84 20.42
CA GLU A 233 -21.90 -16.99 20.84
C GLU A 233 -21.14 -17.60 19.66
N GLU A 234 -21.81 -17.78 18.51
CA GLU A 234 -21.14 -18.24 17.29
C GLU A 234 -20.04 -17.26 16.83
N LEU A 235 -20.33 -15.95 16.90
CA LEU A 235 -19.33 -14.92 16.61
C LEU A 235 -18.13 -15.01 17.57
N ARG A 236 -18.38 -15.18 18.87
CA ARG A 236 -17.32 -15.30 19.88
C ARG A 236 -16.41 -16.51 19.61
N GLN A 237 -17.00 -17.67 19.34
CA GLN A 237 -16.25 -18.89 19.02
C GLN A 237 -15.39 -18.71 17.76
N GLN A 238 -15.93 -18.03 16.75
CA GLN A 238 -15.14 -17.74 15.55
C GLN A 238 -14.00 -16.75 15.81
N LEU A 239 -14.21 -15.72 16.63
CA LEU A 239 -13.14 -14.78 17.00
C LEU A 239 -12.02 -15.48 17.79
N GLU A 240 -12.35 -16.49 18.62
CA GLU A 240 -11.35 -17.34 19.28
C GLU A 240 -10.55 -18.15 18.27
N ALA A 241 -11.21 -18.79 17.31
CA ALA A 241 -10.54 -19.54 16.25
C ALA A 241 -9.67 -18.62 15.35
N ASP A 242 -10.14 -17.44 15.01
CA ASP A 242 -9.37 -16.45 14.26
C ASP A 242 -8.11 -16.02 15.04
N ARG A 243 -8.21 -15.82 16.35
CA ARG A 243 -7.08 -15.50 17.22
C ARG A 243 -6.04 -16.64 17.25
N GLU A 244 -6.49 -17.87 17.38
CA GLU A 244 -5.62 -19.05 17.34
C GLU A 244 -4.88 -19.15 16.00
N ALA A 245 -5.56 -18.92 14.90
CA ALA A 245 -4.94 -18.91 13.57
C ALA A 245 -3.84 -17.82 13.43
N VAL A 246 -4.03 -16.65 14.04
CA VAL A 246 -2.99 -15.58 14.06
C VAL A 246 -1.77 -16.02 14.87
N ILE A 247 -2.00 -16.67 16.02
CA ILE A 247 -0.92 -17.16 16.89
C ILE A 247 -0.14 -18.27 16.19
N GLU A 248 -0.83 -19.22 15.59
CA GLU A 248 -0.21 -20.32 14.82
C GLU A 248 0.60 -19.79 13.64
N TRP A 249 0.04 -18.83 12.89
CA TRP A 249 0.78 -18.19 11.80
C TRP A 249 2.11 -17.59 12.29
N LYS A 250 2.09 -16.88 13.42
CA LYS A 250 3.31 -16.29 14.00
C LYS A 250 4.34 -17.36 14.37
N MET A 251 3.92 -18.43 15.04
CA MET A 251 4.82 -19.52 15.45
C MET A 251 5.52 -20.17 14.24
N ASN A 252 4.78 -20.37 13.14
CA ASN A 252 5.32 -20.95 11.90
C ASN A 252 6.28 -20.03 11.15
N GLN A 253 6.45 -18.77 11.54
CA GLN A 253 7.43 -17.84 10.95
C GLN A 253 8.73 -17.74 11.79
N GLU A 254 8.70 -18.23 13.02
CA GLU A 254 9.86 -18.21 13.95
C GLU A 254 10.70 -19.51 13.88
N ASP A 255 10.18 -20.56 13.19
CA ASP A 255 10.89 -21.82 12.88
C ASP A 255 11.58 -21.74 11.50
#